data_edfbefa2b027de23ed7706b64f1682e9
#
_entry.id   edfbefa2b027de23ed7706b64f1682e9
#
_cell.length_a   1.000
_cell.length_b   1.000
_cell.length_c   1.000
_cell.angle_alpha   90.00
_cell.angle_beta   90.00
_cell.angle_gamma   90.00
#
_symmetry.space_group_name_H-M   'P 1'
#
loop_
_entity.id
_entity.type
_entity.pdbx_description
1 polymer ?
#
loop_
_entity_poly.entity_id
_entity_poly.type
_entity_poly.pdbx_seq_one_letter_code
_entity_poly.pdbx_strand_id
1 'polypeptide(L)'
;SLRSRGLGDVYKRQGNPKGWLDLDEPINTAKAVQSMKLKYVVLTSVNRDDLPDGGAQHFADTVELIKKLNPGTAVEALTPDFKGLFSSIETLVNCGLEVFAQNIETVERLTHPVRDIRAGYQQTLDVLAESKRINSKVLTKTSLILGLGETDEEIEQTMDDLIQHRVDILTLGQYLRPTLNHLPIERWVTPEDFERYREIGLSKGFLEVVSGPMVRSSYRAERALEKNNAGLGSII
;
A
#
# COMPACT_ATOMS: atom_id res chain seq x y z
N SER A 1 -15.21 6.51 -26.43
CA SER A 1 -15.44 5.71 -25.22
C SER A 1 -14.08 5.29 -24.67
N LEU A 2 -13.65 5.96 -23.63
CA LEU A 2 -12.46 5.56 -22.88
C LEU A 2 -12.78 4.25 -22.17
N ARG A 3 -12.30 3.14 -22.72
CA ARG A 3 -12.38 1.84 -22.07
C ARG A 3 -11.56 1.92 -20.78
N SER A 4 -12.20 1.58 -19.69
CA SER A 4 -11.54 1.33 -18.42
C SER A 4 -10.39 0.35 -18.61
N ARG A 5 -9.19 0.74 -18.23
CA ARG A 5 -8.01 -0.08 -18.34
C ARG A 5 -7.43 -0.26 -16.93
N GLY A 6 -7.68 -1.43 -16.33
CA GLY A 6 -7.06 -1.82 -15.08
C GLY A 6 -7.71 -1.30 -13.81
N LEU A 7 -6.94 -1.30 -12.72
CA LEU A 7 -7.37 -0.97 -11.35
C LEU A 7 -7.81 0.52 -11.17
N GLY A 8 -7.43 1.41 -12.08
CA GLY A 8 -7.77 2.83 -12.03
C GLY A 8 -9.25 3.18 -12.18
N ASP A 9 -10.11 2.21 -12.49
CA ASP A 9 -11.52 2.47 -12.78
C ASP A 9 -12.42 2.58 -11.55
N VAL A 10 -12.07 1.95 -10.47
CA VAL A 10 -12.75 2.12 -9.18
C VAL A 10 -12.73 3.59 -8.78
N TYR A 11 -11.67 4.26 -9.12
CA TYR A 11 -11.40 5.67 -8.88
C TYR A 11 -12.35 6.64 -9.57
N LYS A 12 -12.67 6.40 -10.83
CA LYS A 12 -13.54 7.30 -11.63
C LYS A 12 -15.00 7.24 -11.21
N ARG A 13 -15.42 6.19 -10.49
CA ARG A 13 -16.81 6.00 -10.07
C ARG A 13 -17.16 6.63 -8.73
N GLN A 14 -16.15 7.03 -7.93
CA GLN A 14 -16.38 7.57 -6.60
C GLN A 14 -16.83 9.05 -6.60
N GLY A 15 -16.76 9.71 -7.75
CA GLY A 15 -17.10 11.12 -7.87
C GLY A 15 -16.01 12.03 -7.30
N ASN A 16 -16.16 13.34 -7.52
CA ASN A 16 -15.28 14.35 -6.92
C ASN A 16 -16.03 15.03 -5.77
N PRO A 17 -15.57 14.88 -4.51
CA PRO A 17 -16.21 15.49 -3.34
C PRO A 17 -16.04 17.02 -3.29
N LYS A 18 -15.31 17.63 -4.23
CA LYS A 18 -15.15 19.09 -4.36
C LYS A 18 -14.69 19.78 -3.07
N GLY A 19 -13.72 19.17 -2.39
CA GLY A 19 -13.15 19.67 -1.15
C GLY A 19 -13.96 19.33 0.12
N TRP A 20 -15.10 18.66 0.01
CA TRP A 20 -15.86 18.27 1.20
C TRP A 20 -15.10 17.19 1.99
N LEU A 21 -15.07 17.37 3.32
CA LEU A 21 -14.53 16.41 4.29
C LEU A 21 -15.56 16.20 5.40
N ASP A 22 -15.70 14.97 5.84
CA ASP A 22 -16.42 14.65 7.07
C ASP A 22 -15.47 14.86 8.26
N LEU A 23 -15.64 15.96 8.97
CA LEU A 23 -14.80 16.32 10.12
C LEU A 23 -14.95 15.37 11.30
N ASP A 24 -16.03 14.60 11.36
CA ASP A 24 -16.26 13.58 12.39
C ASP A 24 -15.70 12.21 12.00
N GLU A 25 -15.26 12.00 10.76
CA GLU A 25 -14.71 10.71 10.30
C GLU A 25 -13.52 10.24 11.16
N PRO A 26 -12.53 11.08 11.52
CA PRO A 26 -11.40 10.66 12.35
C PRO A 26 -11.84 10.11 13.71
N ILE A 27 -12.72 10.83 14.42
CA ILE A 27 -13.19 10.36 15.75
C ILE A 27 -14.11 9.14 15.64
N ASN A 28 -14.94 9.06 14.61
CA ASN A 28 -15.83 7.93 14.40
C ASN A 28 -15.03 6.67 14.05
N THR A 29 -14.00 6.79 13.23
CA THR A 29 -13.08 5.70 12.91
C THR A 29 -12.34 5.21 14.16
N ALA A 30 -11.81 6.12 14.98
CA ALA A 30 -11.11 5.76 16.21
C ALA A 30 -12.03 5.04 17.23
N LYS A 31 -13.30 5.46 17.34
CA LYS A 31 -14.31 4.77 18.16
C LYS A 31 -14.69 3.39 17.60
N ALA A 32 -14.75 3.24 16.28
CA ALA A 32 -15.01 1.94 15.66
C ALA A 32 -13.88 0.96 15.96
N VAL A 33 -12.62 1.38 15.81
CA VAL A 33 -11.42 0.59 16.18
C VAL A 33 -11.51 0.15 17.65
N GLN A 34 -11.89 1.07 18.55
CA GLN A 34 -12.05 0.80 19.98
C GLN A 34 -13.14 -0.21 20.25
N SER A 35 -14.31 -0.03 19.64
CA SER A 35 -15.46 -0.93 19.80
C SER A 35 -15.13 -2.35 19.32
N MET A 36 -14.36 -2.47 18.23
CA MET A 36 -13.93 -3.75 17.66
C MET A 36 -12.72 -4.35 18.40
N LYS A 37 -12.09 -3.59 19.32
CA LYS A 37 -10.89 -4.00 20.08
C LYS A 37 -9.76 -4.49 19.17
N LEU A 38 -9.53 -3.79 18.07
CA LEU A 38 -8.51 -4.16 17.09
C LEU A 38 -7.12 -3.91 17.67
N LYS A 39 -6.21 -4.87 17.47
CA LYS A 39 -4.79 -4.73 17.78
C LYS A 39 -3.99 -4.21 16.58
N TYR A 40 -4.53 -4.39 15.38
CA TYR A 40 -3.96 -3.92 14.12
C TYR A 40 -5.08 -3.42 13.22
N VAL A 41 -4.86 -2.31 12.53
CA VAL A 41 -5.80 -1.76 11.56
C VAL A 41 -5.08 -1.29 10.31
N VAL A 42 -5.64 -1.63 9.15
CA VAL A 42 -5.22 -1.08 7.87
C VAL A 42 -6.22 -0.03 7.45
N LEU A 43 -5.77 1.20 7.35
CA LEU A 43 -6.54 2.31 6.81
C LEU A 43 -6.21 2.50 5.34
N THR A 44 -7.21 2.85 4.55
CA THR A 44 -7.03 3.27 3.16
C THR A 44 -7.90 4.47 2.88
N SER A 45 -7.44 5.34 2.00
CA SER A 45 -8.22 6.47 1.51
C SER A 45 -8.36 6.42 0.00
N VAL A 46 -9.37 7.12 -0.50
CA VAL A 46 -9.41 7.50 -1.91
C VAL A 46 -8.42 8.63 -2.17
N ASN A 47 -7.98 8.81 -3.41
CA ASN A 47 -7.22 10.00 -3.76
C ASN A 47 -8.08 11.25 -3.62
N ARG A 48 -7.56 12.23 -2.95
CA ARG A 48 -8.19 13.52 -2.73
C ARG A 48 -7.46 14.61 -3.52
N ASP A 49 -7.40 14.41 -4.85
CA ASP A 49 -6.81 15.40 -5.78
C ASP A 49 -7.51 16.76 -5.76
N ASP A 50 -8.67 16.81 -5.12
CA ASP A 50 -9.45 18.01 -4.86
C ASP A 50 -8.99 18.80 -3.62
N LEU A 51 -8.08 18.23 -2.80
CA LEU A 51 -7.48 18.87 -1.63
C LEU A 51 -6.03 19.27 -1.92
N PRO A 52 -5.56 20.39 -1.38
CA PRO A 52 -4.19 20.88 -1.62
C PRO A 52 -3.09 19.90 -1.16
N ASP A 53 -3.34 19.18 -0.06
CA ASP A 53 -2.44 18.20 0.55
C ASP A 53 -2.74 16.76 0.15
N GLY A 54 -3.69 16.55 -0.78
CA GLY A 54 -4.15 15.21 -1.16
C GLY A 54 -4.89 14.47 -0.04
N GLY A 55 -5.32 15.16 1.03
CA GLY A 55 -6.00 14.60 2.19
C GLY A 55 -5.06 14.06 3.27
N ALA A 56 -3.78 14.40 3.22
CA ALA A 56 -2.78 13.90 4.16
C ALA A 56 -3.07 14.30 5.61
N GLN A 57 -3.50 15.54 5.87
CA GLN A 57 -3.81 15.98 7.22
C GLN A 57 -5.01 15.23 7.80
N HIS A 58 -6.07 15.06 7.04
CA HIS A 58 -7.26 14.32 7.50
C HIS A 58 -6.94 12.85 7.80
N PHE A 59 -6.06 12.26 7.00
CA PHE A 59 -5.57 10.91 7.24
C PHE A 59 -4.73 10.85 8.52
N ALA A 60 -3.82 11.80 8.71
CA ALA A 60 -2.99 11.90 9.91
C ALA A 60 -3.83 12.10 11.18
N ASP A 61 -4.82 13.00 11.16
CA ASP A 61 -5.77 13.22 12.26
C ASP A 61 -6.49 11.92 12.64
N THR A 62 -6.84 11.09 11.63
CA THR A 62 -7.48 9.79 11.86
C THR A 62 -6.54 8.83 12.58
N VAL A 63 -5.28 8.74 12.14
CA VAL A 63 -4.26 7.89 12.80
C VAL A 63 -4.01 8.36 14.23
N GLU A 64 -3.80 9.66 14.43
CA GLU A 64 -3.54 10.24 15.76
C GLU A 64 -4.68 9.96 16.74
N LEU A 65 -5.94 10.11 16.30
CA LEU A 65 -7.09 9.79 17.14
C LEU A 65 -7.22 8.31 17.44
N ILE A 66 -6.90 7.42 16.48
CA ILE A 66 -6.83 5.98 16.74
C ILE A 66 -5.78 5.70 17.82
N LYS A 67 -4.56 6.22 17.67
CA LYS A 67 -3.47 6.03 18.64
C LYS A 67 -3.82 6.58 20.02
N LYS A 68 -4.51 7.72 20.08
CA LYS A 68 -4.93 8.34 21.33
C LYS A 68 -5.99 7.52 22.06
N LEU A 69 -7.01 7.03 21.37
CA LEU A 69 -8.10 6.23 21.98
C LEU A 69 -7.72 4.76 22.15
N ASN A 70 -6.79 4.25 21.36
CA ASN A 70 -6.40 2.85 21.31
C ASN A 70 -4.86 2.73 21.30
N PRO A 71 -4.16 3.06 22.38
CA PRO A 71 -2.70 3.18 22.40
C PRO A 71 -1.97 1.86 22.10
N GLY A 72 -2.64 0.71 22.23
CA GLY A 72 -2.12 -0.62 21.90
C GLY A 72 -2.41 -1.08 20.46
N THR A 73 -3.06 -0.25 19.63
CA THR A 73 -3.38 -0.60 18.25
C THR A 73 -2.30 -0.11 17.31
N ALA A 74 -1.75 -1.00 16.49
CA ALA A 74 -0.87 -0.63 15.40
C ALA A 74 -1.67 -0.21 14.18
N VAL A 75 -1.16 0.80 13.46
CA VAL A 75 -1.83 1.38 12.28
C VAL A 75 -0.95 1.25 11.05
N GLU A 76 -1.48 0.63 10.03
CA GLU A 76 -0.95 0.63 8.66
C GLU A 76 -1.77 1.61 7.82
N ALA A 77 -1.11 2.52 7.11
CA ALA A 77 -1.74 3.44 6.19
C ALA A 77 -1.41 3.06 4.75
N LEU A 78 -2.39 2.57 4.00
CA LEU A 78 -2.30 2.41 2.55
C LEU A 78 -2.70 3.73 1.90
N THR A 79 -1.70 4.45 1.39
CA THR A 79 -1.81 5.85 0.99
C THR A 79 -1.88 6.02 -0.52
N PRO A 80 -2.47 7.13 -1.01
CA PRO A 80 -2.18 7.63 -2.34
C PRO A 80 -0.72 8.12 -2.44
N ASP A 81 -0.27 8.43 -3.64
CA ASP A 81 1.07 8.96 -3.89
C ASP A 81 1.22 10.46 -3.57
N PHE A 82 0.13 11.13 -3.17
CA PHE A 82 0.06 12.57 -2.90
C PHE A 82 0.66 13.42 -4.02
N LYS A 83 0.67 12.94 -5.28
CA LYS A 83 1.34 13.58 -6.43
C LYS A 83 2.82 13.86 -6.18
N GLY A 84 3.48 13.08 -5.32
CA GLY A 84 4.87 13.27 -4.92
C GLY A 84 5.10 14.47 -4.01
N LEU A 85 4.07 15.01 -3.33
CA LEU A 85 4.22 16.11 -2.37
C LEU A 85 4.86 15.61 -1.07
N PHE A 86 6.14 15.87 -0.90
CA PHE A 86 6.92 15.42 0.27
C PHE A 86 6.37 15.94 1.60
N SER A 87 5.81 17.15 1.64
CA SER A 87 5.16 17.68 2.85
C SER A 87 3.96 16.85 3.30
N SER A 88 3.20 16.29 2.37
CA SER A 88 2.08 15.39 2.65
C SER A 88 2.56 14.05 3.20
N ILE A 89 3.64 13.51 2.63
CA ILE A 89 4.30 12.30 3.12
C ILE A 89 4.83 12.53 4.54
N GLU A 90 5.49 13.66 4.78
CA GLU A 90 6.02 14.05 6.09
C GLU A 90 4.93 14.14 7.15
N THR A 91 3.81 14.77 6.83
CA THR A 91 2.64 14.87 7.73
C THR A 91 2.18 13.47 8.16
N LEU A 92 2.06 12.56 7.20
CA LEU A 92 1.54 11.24 7.49
C LEU A 92 2.57 10.34 8.21
N VAL A 93 3.83 10.38 7.81
CA VAL A 93 4.89 9.58 8.46
C VAL A 93 5.10 9.98 9.92
N ASN A 94 4.84 11.23 10.28
CA ASN A 94 5.03 11.74 11.64
C ASN A 94 3.78 11.62 12.54
N CYS A 95 2.63 11.15 12.01
CA CYS A 95 1.40 11.01 12.80
C CYS A 95 1.36 9.79 13.74
N GLY A 96 2.44 8.99 13.77
CA GLY A 96 2.57 7.85 14.69
C GLY A 96 2.11 6.51 14.14
N LEU A 97 1.98 6.37 12.81
CA LEU A 97 1.73 5.07 12.18
C LEU A 97 2.95 4.15 12.27
N GLU A 98 2.72 2.84 12.25
CA GLU A 98 3.76 1.82 12.24
C GLU A 98 4.18 1.41 10.82
N VAL A 99 3.22 1.39 9.88
CA VAL A 99 3.47 0.95 8.51
C VAL A 99 2.94 1.97 7.51
N PHE A 100 3.83 2.48 6.65
CA PHE A 100 3.48 3.30 5.51
C PHE A 100 3.44 2.42 4.26
N ALA A 101 2.27 2.29 3.65
CA ALA A 101 2.07 1.43 2.50
C ALA A 101 1.64 2.23 1.26
N GLN A 102 2.26 1.94 0.12
CA GLN A 102 1.83 2.39 -1.18
C GLN A 102 2.10 1.31 -2.22
N ASN A 103 1.08 0.92 -2.96
CA ASN A 103 1.19 -0.17 -3.90
C ASN A 103 1.86 0.26 -5.22
N ILE A 104 2.87 -0.52 -5.65
CA ILE A 104 3.48 -0.39 -6.97
C ILE A 104 2.60 -1.02 -8.06
N GLU A 105 1.77 -1.98 -7.68
CA GLU A 105 0.75 -2.70 -8.43
C GLU A 105 1.30 -3.63 -9.51
N THR A 106 2.26 -3.19 -10.34
CA THR A 106 2.82 -3.98 -11.44
C THR A 106 4.27 -3.57 -11.74
N VAL A 107 4.92 -4.30 -12.63
CA VAL A 107 6.29 -4.01 -13.10
C VAL A 107 6.33 -2.73 -13.96
N GLU A 108 7.51 -2.13 -14.11
CA GLU A 108 7.69 -0.85 -14.78
C GLU A 108 7.03 -0.79 -16.16
N ARG A 109 7.30 -1.76 -17.04
CA ARG A 109 6.75 -1.84 -18.41
C ARG A 109 5.22 -1.84 -18.44
N LEU A 110 4.58 -2.45 -17.44
CA LEU A 110 3.13 -2.58 -17.38
C LEU A 110 2.44 -1.45 -16.62
N THR A 111 3.17 -0.49 -16.07
CA THR A 111 2.59 0.60 -15.25
C THR A 111 1.48 1.33 -16.00
N HIS A 112 1.76 1.89 -17.17
CA HIS A 112 0.75 2.66 -17.91
C HIS A 112 -0.38 1.83 -18.53
N PRO A 113 -0.15 0.59 -19.02
CA PRO A 113 -1.25 -0.28 -19.44
C PRO A 113 -2.18 -0.70 -18.30
N VAL A 114 -1.69 -0.80 -17.05
CA VAL A 114 -2.41 -1.35 -15.90
C VAL A 114 -2.97 -0.27 -14.99
N ARG A 115 -2.18 0.78 -14.69
CA ARG A 115 -2.51 1.84 -13.74
C ARG A 115 -3.09 3.07 -14.44
N ASP A 116 -3.67 3.97 -13.66
CA ASP A 116 -4.04 5.31 -14.13
C ASP A 116 -2.80 6.03 -14.68
N ILE A 117 -2.97 6.83 -15.72
CA ILE A 117 -1.85 7.54 -16.38
C ILE A 117 -1.07 8.47 -15.44
N ARG A 118 -1.67 8.89 -14.33
CA ARG A 118 -1.04 9.74 -13.31
C ARG A 118 -0.16 8.96 -12.34
N ALA A 119 -0.35 7.64 -12.25
CA ALA A 119 0.42 6.78 -11.37
C ALA A 119 1.75 6.40 -12.05
N GLY A 120 2.88 6.73 -11.42
CA GLY A 120 4.21 6.44 -11.91
C GLY A 120 4.89 5.31 -11.13
N TYR A 121 5.66 4.46 -11.82
CA TYR A 121 6.50 3.45 -11.19
C TYR A 121 7.56 4.11 -10.30
N GLN A 122 8.37 4.98 -10.87
CA GLN A 122 9.42 5.71 -10.14
C GLN A 122 8.82 6.57 -9.02
N GLN A 123 7.69 7.22 -9.25
CA GLN A 123 7.02 8.02 -8.22
C GLN A 123 6.63 7.18 -7.00
N THR A 124 6.18 5.94 -7.19
CA THR A 124 5.89 5.03 -6.08
C THR A 124 7.15 4.68 -5.30
N LEU A 125 8.25 4.38 -5.99
CA LEU A 125 9.55 4.12 -5.37
C LEU A 125 10.05 5.33 -4.57
N ASP A 126 9.97 6.53 -5.15
CA ASP A 126 10.41 7.78 -4.51
C ASP A 126 9.59 8.09 -3.24
N VAL A 127 8.28 7.89 -3.27
CA VAL A 127 7.38 8.07 -2.10
C VAL A 127 7.75 7.12 -0.97
N LEU A 128 7.99 5.84 -1.27
CA LEU A 128 8.40 4.83 -0.29
C LEU A 128 9.79 5.16 0.30
N ALA A 129 10.75 5.52 -0.54
CA ALA A 129 12.09 5.92 -0.10
C ALA A 129 12.05 7.18 0.78
N GLU A 130 11.24 8.17 0.40
CA GLU A 130 11.11 9.41 1.16
C GLU A 130 10.45 9.16 2.53
N SER A 131 9.43 8.32 2.62
CA SER A 131 8.84 7.95 3.90
C SER A 131 9.87 7.34 4.86
N LYS A 132 10.75 6.49 4.34
CA LYS A 132 11.86 5.88 5.09
C LYS A 132 12.96 6.88 5.45
N ARG A 133 13.20 7.88 4.59
CA ARG A 133 14.14 8.97 4.87
C ARG A 133 13.66 9.86 6.02
N ILE A 134 12.35 10.18 6.03
CA ILE A 134 11.73 11.00 7.08
C ILE A 134 11.76 10.27 8.42
N ASN A 135 11.37 9.00 8.44
CA ASN A 135 11.37 8.19 9.65
C ASN A 135 11.87 6.76 9.36
N SER A 136 13.12 6.50 9.71
CA SER A 136 13.74 5.20 9.49
C SER A 136 13.11 4.03 10.26
N LYS A 137 12.29 4.33 11.28
CA LYS A 137 11.61 3.31 12.11
C LYS A 137 10.27 2.88 11.51
N VAL A 138 9.66 3.70 10.66
CA VAL A 138 8.42 3.32 9.96
C VAL A 138 8.73 2.18 9.01
N LEU A 139 7.91 1.12 9.03
CA LEU A 139 7.97 0.08 8.01
C LEU A 139 7.36 0.58 6.71
N THR A 140 8.03 0.29 5.61
CA THR A 140 7.52 0.56 4.27
C THR A 140 7.00 -0.71 3.63
N LYS A 141 5.85 -0.62 2.97
CA LYS A 141 5.17 -1.78 2.39
C LYS A 141 4.63 -1.46 1.01
N THR A 142 4.71 -2.46 0.13
CA THR A 142 4.13 -2.37 -1.20
C THR A 142 3.48 -3.69 -1.63
N SER A 143 2.68 -3.62 -2.69
CA SER A 143 2.01 -4.78 -3.29
C SER A 143 2.26 -4.84 -4.79
N LEU A 144 2.54 -6.04 -5.28
CA LEU A 144 2.65 -6.37 -6.70
C LEU A 144 1.59 -7.42 -7.04
N ILE A 145 0.83 -7.16 -8.11
CA ILE A 145 -0.23 -8.06 -8.60
C ILE A 145 0.30 -8.76 -9.84
N LEU A 146 0.31 -10.09 -9.82
CA LEU A 146 0.88 -10.94 -10.85
C LEU A 146 -0.19 -11.54 -11.76
N GLY A 147 0.19 -11.85 -12.99
CA GLY A 147 -0.70 -12.45 -14.01
C GLY A 147 -1.21 -11.46 -15.04
N LEU A 148 -0.56 -10.31 -15.18
CA LEU A 148 -0.88 -9.26 -16.16
C LEU A 148 0.06 -9.26 -17.38
N GLY A 149 0.98 -10.26 -17.48
CA GLY A 149 1.93 -10.41 -18.57
C GLY A 149 3.35 -9.95 -18.26
N GLU A 150 3.68 -9.78 -16.98
CA GLU A 150 5.04 -9.61 -16.49
C GLU A 150 5.87 -10.88 -16.67
N THR A 151 7.18 -10.75 -16.89
CA THR A 151 8.12 -11.87 -16.90
C THR A 151 8.74 -12.06 -15.52
N ASP A 152 9.39 -13.22 -15.30
CA ASP A 152 10.09 -13.51 -14.05
C ASP A 152 11.23 -12.51 -13.81
N GLU A 153 11.97 -12.14 -14.85
CA GLU A 153 13.05 -11.17 -14.77
C GLU A 153 12.53 -9.76 -14.39
N GLU A 154 11.37 -9.36 -14.89
CA GLU A 154 10.74 -8.08 -14.54
C GLU A 154 10.28 -8.06 -13.09
N ILE A 155 9.76 -9.18 -12.58
CA ILE A 155 9.38 -9.33 -11.17
C ILE A 155 10.62 -9.20 -10.28
N GLU A 156 11.70 -9.91 -10.63
CA GLU A 156 12.94 -9.87 -9.87
C GLU A 156 13.61 -8.48 -9.92
N GLN A 157 13.59 -7.81 -11.08
CA GLN A 157 14.08 -6.44 -11.21
C GLN A 157 13.25 -5.47 -10.33
N THR A 158 11.92 -5.62 -10.33
CA THR A 158 11.06 -4.82 -9.45
C THR A 158 11.39 -5.04 -7.98
N MET A 159 11.71 -6.27 -7.57
CA MET A 159 12.17 -6.55 -6.21
C MET A 159 13.50 -5.84 -5.90
N ASP A 160 14.45 -5.83 -6.84
CA ASP A 160 15.73 -5.14 -6.68
C ASP A 160 15.53 -3.63 -6.55
N ASP A 161 14.68 -3.04 -7.38
CA ASP A 161 14.34 -1.61 -7.30
C ASP A 161 13.71 -1.26 -5.93
N LEU A 162 12.80 -2.09 -5.44
CA LEU A 162 12.16 -1.91 -4.13
C LEU A 162 13.18 -1.99 -2.98
N ILE A 163 14.11 -2.94 -3.01
CA ILE A 163 15.18 -3.06 -2.01
C ILE A 163 16.10 -1.85 -2.04
N GLN A 164 16.48 -1.36 -3.22
CA GLN A 164 17.29 -0.14 -3.36
C GLN A 164 16.59 1.07 -2.74
N HIS A 165 15.26 1.12 -2.78
CA HIS A 165 14.42 2.16 -2.18
C HIS A 165 14.01 1.86 -0.74
N ARG A 166 14.66 0.86 -0.09
CA ARG A 166 14.47 0.50 1.33
C ARG A 166 13.06 0.08 1.68
N VAL A 167 12.40 -0.63 0.80
CA VAL A 167 11.09 -1.23 1.10
C VAL A 167 11.28 -2.46 1.96
N ASP A 168 10.55 -2.52 3.07
CA ASP A 168 10.68 -3.58 4.08
C ASP A 168 9.79 -4.78 3.76
N ILE A 169 8.57 -4.54 3.26
CA ILE A 169 7.54 -5.57 3.12
C ILE A 169 6.99 -5.58 1.70
N LEU A 170 6.96 -6.78 1.11
CA LEU A 170 6.37 -7.01 -0.20
C LEU A 170 5.20 -7.99 -0.09
N THR A 171 4.07 -7.67 -0.74
CA THR A 171 2.97 -8.61 -0.93
C THR A 171 2.81 -8.95 -2.41
N LEU A 172 2.65 -10.25 -2.72
CA LEU A 172 2.47 -10.76 -4.08
C LEU A 172 1.12 -11.48 -4.16
N GLY A 173 0.24 -11.06 -5.05
CA GLY A 173 -1.08 -11.65 -5.24
C GLY A 173 -1.43 -11.86 -6.69
N GLN A 174 -2.35 -12.81 -6.97
CA GLN A 174 -2.86 -13.04 -8.31
C GLN A 174 -3.82 -11.92 -8.74
N TYR A 175 -3.65 -11.42 -9.95
CA TYR A 175 -4.67 -10.61 -10.61
C TYR A 175 -5.92 -11.44 -10.87
N LEU A 176 -7.05 -11.00 -10.34
CA LEU A 176 -8.36 -11.59 -10.60
C LEU A 176 -9.21 -10.58 -11.38
N ARG A 177 -9.53 -10.92 -12.61
CA ARG A 177 -10.30 -10.06 -13.51
C ARG A 177 -11.70 -9.78 -12.98
N PRO A 178 -12.05 -8.54 -12.59
CA PRO A 178 -13.37 -8.27 -11.99
C PRO A 178 -14.53 -8.40 -12.97
N THR A 179 -14.37 -7.94 -14.21
CA THR A 179 -15.36 -8.04 -15.29
C THR A 179 -14.68 -8.13 -16.65
N LEU A 180 -15.42 -8.49 -17.69
CA LEU A 180 -14.90 -8.58 -19.07
C LEU A 180 -14.39 -7.23 -19.63
N ASN A 181 -14.71 -6.11 -18.98
CA ASN A 181 -14.21 -4.78 -19.37
C ASN A 181 -12.81 -4.46 -18.81
N HIS A 182 -12.29 -5.27 -17.89
CA HIS A 182 -10.94 -5.15 -17.34
C HIS A 182 -9.94 -5.95 -18.18
N LEU A 183 -8.66 -5.74 -17.90
CA LEU A 183 -7.58 -6.46 -18.57
C LEU A 183 -7.77 -7.98 -18.43
N PRO A 184 -7.43 -8.77 -19.45
CA PRO A 184 -7.46 -10.23 -19.34
C PRO A 184 -6.41 -10.70 -18.32
N ILE A 185 -6.60 -11.93 -17.82
CA ILE A 185 -5.56 -12.63 -17.08
C ILE A 185 -4.64 -13.24 -18.14
N GLU A 186 -3.37 -12.83 -18.15
CA GLU A 186 -2.37 -13.34 -19.10
C GLU A 186 -1.69 -14.61 -18.60
N ARG A 187 -1.59 -14.78 -17.27
CA ARG A 187 -1.00 -15.95 -16.63
C ARG A 187 -1.68 -16.23 -15.29
N TRP A 188 -1.96 -17.51 -15.05
CA TRP A 188 -2.26 -18.02 -13.72
C TRP A 188 -0.94 -18.45 -13.07
N VAL A 189 -0.51 -17.70 -12.07
CA VAL A 189 0.71 -17.99 -11.31
C VAL A 189 0.43 -19.16 -10.38
N THR A 190 1.29 -20.17 -10.42
CA THR A 190 1.12 -21.39 -9.60
C THR A 190 1.47 -21.12 -8.14
N PRO A 191 0.93 -21.89 -7.17
CA PRO A 191 1.34 -21.78 -5.78
C PRO A 191 2.86 -21.96 -5.58
N GLU A 192 3.47 -22.83 -6.39
CA GLU A 192 4.92 -23.09 -6.40
C GLU A 192 5.71 -21.87 -6.87
N ASP A 193 5.24 -21.16 -7.89
CA ASP A 193 5.84 -19.90 -8.34
C ASP A 193 5.71 -18.81 -7.27
N PHE A 194 4.55 -18.70 -6.60
CA PHE A 194 4.38 -17.76 -5.49
C PHE A 194 5.37 -18.04 -4.35
N GLU A 195 5.61 -19.32 -4.00
CA GLU A 195 6.60 -19.63 -2.97
C GLU A 195 8.03 -19.33 -3.46
N ARG A 196 8.35 -19.63 -4.72
CA ARG A 196 9.64 -19.28 -5.32
C ARG A 196 9.90 -17.76 -5.25
N TYR A 197 8.93 -16.92 -5.63
CA TYR A 197 9.07 -15.46 -5.53
C TYR A 197 9.21 -15.00 -4.08
N ARG A 198 8.54 -15.67 -3.15
CA ARG A 198 8.71 -15.40 -1.72
C ARG A 198 10.16 -15.64 -1.27
N GLU A 199 10.72 -16.77 -1.62
CA GLU A 199 12.10 -17.13 -1.28
C GLU A 199 13.10 -16.16 -1.91
N ILE A 200 12.92 -15.80 -3.19
CA ILE A 200 13.74 -14.81 -3.89
C ILE A 200 13.68 -13.46 -3.16
N GLY A 201 12.49 -12.96 -2.86
CA GLY A 201 12.35 -11.67 -2.16
C GLY A 201 13.02 -11.67 -0.79
N LEU A 202 12.83 -12.72 0.02
CA LEU A 202 13.51 -12.84 1.31
C LEU A 202 15.04 -12.88 1.13
N SER A 203 15.56 -13.57 0.12
CA SER A 203 17.00 -13.63 -0.17
C SER A 203 17.57 -12.28 -0.60
N LYS A 204 16.75 -11.42 -1.25
CA LYS A 204 17.12 -10.05 -1.63
C LYS A 204 17.14 -9.07 -0.45
N GLY A 205 16.54 -9.44 0.69
CA GLY A 205 16.61 -8.63 1.91
C GLY A 205 15.32 -8.02 2.40
N PHE A 206 14.15 -8.33 1.82
CA PHE A 206 12.88 -7.94 2.42
C PHE A 206 12.73 -8.54 3.82
N LEU A 207 12.21 -7.77 4.75
CA LEU A 207 11.91 -8.25 6.10
C LEU A 207 10.77 -9.27 6.10
N GLU A 208 9.78 -9.06 5.22
CA GLU A 208 8.65 -9.97 5.04
C GLU A 208 8.22 -9.97 3.56
N VAL A 209 7.94 -11.17 3.05
CA VAL A 209 7.29 -11.35 1.74
C VAL A 209 6.06 -12.23 1.95
N VAL A 210 4.88 -11.68 1.73
CA VAL A 210 3.62 -12.41 1.79
C VAL A 210 3.18 -12.70 0.37
N SER A 211 3.18 -13.96 -0.03
CA SER A 211 3.00 -14.37 -1.43
C SER A 211 1.98 -15.49 -1.53
N GLY A 212 1.05 -15.37 -2.48
CA GLY A 212 0.06 -16.41 -2.75
C GLY A 212 -1.12 -15.91 -3.57
N PRO A 213 -1.89 -16.83 -4.19
CA PRO A 213 -2.97 -16.46 -5.13
C PRO A 213 -4.05 -15.54 -4.51
N MET A 214 -4.35 -15.72 -3.24
CA MET A 214 -5.40 -14.96 -2.54
C MET A 214 -4.85 -13.80 -1.72
N VAL A 215 -3.54 -13.53 -1.78
CA VAL A 215 -2.91 -12.43 -1.06
C VAL A 215 -3.40 -11.09 -1.63
N ARG A 216 -3.64 -10.14 -0.74
CA ARG A 216 -3.95 -8.74 -1.00
C ARG A 216 -3.05 -7.87 -0.12
N SER A 217 -2.95 -6.59 -0.42
CA SER A 217 -2.08 -5.66 0.33
C SER A 217 -2.34 -5.69 1.85
N SER A 218 -3.57 -5.92 2.29
CA SER A 218 -3.93 -6.01 3.72
C SER A 218 -3.93 -7.44 4.30
N TYR A 219 -3.58 -8.47 3.50
CA TYR A 219 -3.65 -9.85 3.96
C TYR A 219 -2.58 -10.13 5.03
N ARG A 220 -3.02 -10.53 6.22
CA ARG A 220 -2.16 -10.83 7.39
C ARG A 220 -1.10 -9.74 7.64
N ALA A 221 -1.49 -8.48 7.50
CA ALA A 221 -0.59 -7.34 7.62
C ALA A 221 0.08 -7.29 9.03
N GLU A 222 -0.59 -7.80 10.06
CA GLU A 222 -0.07 -7.91 11.42
C GLU A 222 1.19 -8.78 11.55
N ARG A 223 1.45 -9.68 10.61
CA ARG A 223 2.61 -10.60 10.67
C ARG A 223 3.95 -9.87 10.68
N ALA A 224 4.04 -8.71 10.04
CA ALA A 224 5.24 -7.89 10.07
C ALA A 224 5.62 -7.48 11.50
N LEU A 225 4.62 -7.27 12.35
CA LEU A 225 4.80 -6.94 13.77
C LEU A 225 5.07 -8.18 14.63
N GLU A 226 4.38 -9.29 14.35
CA GLU A 226 4.53 -10.56 15.09
C GLU A 226 5.97 -11.10 15.01
N LYS A 227 6.62 -10.96 13.86
CA LYS A 227 8.00 -11.40 13.66
C LYS A 227 9.03 -10.46 14.25
N ASN A 228 8.61 -9.30 14.75
CA ASN A 228 9.49 -8.26 15.29
C ASN A 228 10.64 -7.85 14.35
N ASN A 229 10.43 -7.96 13.05
CA ASN A 229 11.44 -7.72 12.03
C ASN A 229 11.88 -6.25 11.93
N ALA A 230 11.13 -5.34 12.55
CA ALA A 230 11.39 -3.91 12.49
C ALA A 230 11.81 -3.30 13.84
N GLY A 231 12.04 -4.09 14.87
CA GLY A 231 12.26 -3.57 16.21
C GLY A 231 11.03 -2.91 16.84
N LEU A 232 9.85 -3.07 16.24
CA LEU A 232 8.59 -2.79 16.87
C LEU A 232 8.37 -3.90 17.90
N GLY A 233 8.49 -3.59 19.19
CA GLY A 233 8.33 -4.56 20.27
C GLY A 233 7.05 -5.37 20.12
N SER A 234 7.04 -6.61 20.63
CA SER A 234 5.87 -7.47 20.62
C SER A 234 4.66 -6.69 21.14
N ILE A 235 3.67 -6.49 20.29
CA ILE A 235 2.35 -6.01 20.70
C ILE A 235 1.60 -7.24 21.21
N ILE A 236 1.98 -7.73 22.37
CA ILE A 236 1.26 -8.75 23.13
C ILE A 236 0.75 -8.13 24.42
#